data_6716a5dcab591a050c1fd6745955c089
#
_entry.id   6716a5dcab591a050c1fd6745955c089
#
_cell.length_a   1.000
_cell.length_b   1.000
_cell.length_c   1.000
_cell.angle_alpha   90.00
_cell.angle_beta   90.00
_cell.angle_gamma   90.00
#
_symmetry.space_group_name_H-M   'P 1'
#
loop_
_entity.id
_entity.type
_entity.pdbx_description
1 polymer ?
#
loop_
_entity_poly.entity_id
_entity_poly.type
_entity_poly.pdbx_seq_one_letter_code
_entity_poly.pdbx_strand_id
1 'polypeptide(L)'
;MSQNNSHNIKRYAVVPLALFLLGFSTLSQSQLFFPDRQEALIERGRLIFFNETFNGNGRTCGTCHRAENNMTIDPAFIATLPDNDPLFVAEFNPDLQENFENPRLMREFGLVLENQDGFNDLASNFNMRGVPHVLAQPTSVESDLGPRTGWAGDGAPEDGSLRAFAIGAVKQHFTKTPNRKEGADFRFPTDDELDALEAFQLSLGRQQELELPLPLKGTVAKQGQEIFLDPATGKCNLCHFNAGANAAPGNPFGEGNLNFNTGVEDLRHQPADLTGEKMPPDDGFGSPGDGTFNTPSLVEAADTGPFFHNNAVETIEGAVAFYNDDAFNESPAGFGLGGIHLDATEIVAVAAFLRVINALENIRQNIELLEASGHFGFFGFQRDQTRLAQAIAETEDAREVLAGGGLHPRAVAHLKKAEQLTRQAASSLFGRHIFINEAIRKHRDARAVMIDAQS
;
A
#
# COMPACT_ATOMS: atom_id res chain seq x y z
N MET A 1 75.68 -72.48 4.83
CA MET A 1 76.45 -72.22 3.61
C MET A 1 75.92 -70.90 3.07
N SER A 2 76.71 -69.87 3.30
CA SER A 2 77.47 -69.09 2.33
C SER A 2 76.55 -68.13 1.48
N GLN A 3 76.78 -66.91 1.28
CA GLN A 3 77.88 -65.97 1.56
C GLN A 3 77.36 -64.54 1.45
N ASN A 4 77.98 -63.65 2.22
CA ASN A 4 78.06 -62.21 2.06
C ASN A 4 78.13 -61.70 0.62
N ASN A 5 77.54 -60.55 0.34
CA ASN A 5 78.33 -59.49 -0.27
C ASN A 5 77.71 -58.10 0.00
N SER A 6 78.51 -57.32 0.67
CA SER A 6 78.36 -55.91 0.93
C SER A 6 78.66 -55.11 -0.34
N HIS A 7 77.81 -54.16 -0.71
CA HIS A 7 78.22 -53.06 -1.57
C HIS A 7 77.76 -51.71 -1.01
N ASN A 8 78.75 -50.93 -0.64
CA ASN A 8 78.72 -49.54 -0.33
C ASN A 8 78.13 -48.73 -1.49
N ILE A 9 77.07 -47.98 -1.24
CA ILE A 9 76.67 -46.90 -2.14
C ILE A 9 76.52 -45.60 -1.35
N LYS A 10 77.23 -44.63 -1.84
CA LYS A 10 77.46 -43.27 -1.34
C LYS A 10 76.15 -42.55 -1.06
N ARG A 11 76.08 -41.89 0.10
CA ARG A 11 74.99 -40.92 0.45
C ARG A 11 75.19 -39.67 -0.39
N TYR A 12 74.24 -39.40 -1.26
CA TYR A 12 74.01 -38.06 -1.82
C TYR A 12 72.97 -37.37 -0.96
N ALA A 13 73.31 -36.18 -0.44
CA ALA A 13 72.40 -35.30 0.27
C ALA A 13 71.43 -34.72 -0.72
N VAL A 14 70.17 -35.07 -0.56
CA VAL A 14 69.06 -34.42 -1.30
C VAL A 14 68.53 -33.24 -0.45
N VAL A 15 68.80 -32.05 -0.93
CA VAL A 15 68.20 -30.81 -0.39
C VAL A 15 66.69 -30.84 -0.71
N PRO A 16 65.77 -30.68 0.26
CA PRO A 16 64.39 -30.60 -0.05
C PRO A 16 64.12 -29.23 -0.67
N LEU A 17 63.72 -29.25 -1.93
CA LEU A 17 63.12 -28.07 -2.63
C LEU A 17 61.78 -27.82 -1.99
N ALA A 18 61.64 -26.75 -1.17
CA ALA A 18 60.36 -26.29 -0.63
C ALA A 18 59.54 -25.75 -1.78
N LEU A 19 58.57 -26.52 -2.24
CA LEU A 19 57.49 -26.03 -3.10
C LEU A 19 56.64 -25.02 -2.30
N PHE A 20 56.81 -23.76 -2.58
CA PHE A 20 55.84 -22.73 -2.25
C PHE A 20 54.57 -23.03 -3.05
N LEU A 21 53.63 -23.73 -2.46
CA LEU A 21 52.23 -23.73 -2.89
C LEU A 21 51.65 -22.33 -2.58
N LEU A 22 51.73 -21.45 -3.58
CA LEU A 22 50.90 -20.28 -3.65
C LEU A 22 49.46 -20.78 -3.61
N GLY A 23 48.82 -20.59 -2.45
CA GLY A 23 47.39 -20.74 -2.30
C GLY A 23 46.71 -19.79 -3.26
N PHE A 24 46.23 -20.31 -4.37
CA PHE A 24 45.14 -19.69 -5.10
C PHE A 24 43.95 -19.72 -4.16
N SER A 25 43.75 -18.64 -3.41
CA SER A 25 42.45 -18.28 -2.86
C SER A 25 41.49 -18.35 -4.04
N THR A 26 40.62 -19.33 -4.02
CA THR A 26 39.45 -19.36 -4.90
C THR A 26 38.76 -18.01 -4.73
N LEU A 27 38.93 -17.16 -5.72
CA LEU A 27 38.06 -16.02 -5.92
C LEU A 27 36.65 -16.60 -5.84
N SER A 28 35.97 -16.25 -4.79
CA SER A 28 34.53 -16.40 -4.65
C SER A 28 33.92 -16.07 -6.01
N GLN A 29 33.28 -17.05 -6.63
CA GLN A 29 32.46 -16.80 -7.80
C GLN A 29 31.58 -15.61 -7.43
N SER A 30 31.79 -14.49 -8.10
CA SER A 30 30.79 -13.44 -8.16
C SER A 30 29.52 -14.16 -8.59
N GLN A 31 28.62 -14.39 -7.65
CA GLN A 31 27.27 -14.78 -7.96
C GLN A 31 26.78 -13.71 -8.92
N LEU A 32 26.65 -14.05 -10.18
CA LEU A 32 25.84 -13.31 -11.12
C LEU A 32 24.47 -13.28 -10.43
N PHE A 33 24.08 -12.13 -9.91
CA PHE A 33 22.81 -11.90 -9.26
C PHE A 33 21.75 -12.02 -10.36
N PHE A 34 21.29 -13.23 -10.61
CA PHE A 34 19.99 -13.40 -11.23
C PHE A 34 18.98 -13.11 -10.13
N PRO A 35 18.08 -12.16 -10.33
CA PRO A 35 17.00 -11.93 -9.38
C PRO A 35 16.30 -13.26 -9.13
N ASP A 36 15.90 -13.52 -7.88
CA ASP A 36 15.04 -14.64 -7.57
C ASP A 36 13.83 -14.59 -8.52
N ARG A 37 13.32 -15.76 -8.86
CA ARG A 37 12.16 -15.88 -9.76
C ARG A 37 11.00 -14.99 -9.29
N GLN A 38 10.80 -14.91 -7.98
CA GLN A 38 9.80 -14.05 -7.37
C GLN A 38 10.12 -12.56 -7.56
N GLU A 39 11.34 -12.14 -7.34
CA GLU A 39 11.76 -10.74 -7.57
C GLU A 39 11.59 -10.33 -9.04
N ALA A 40 11.90 -11.24 -9.97
CA ALA A 40 11.71 -11.00 -11.39
C ALA A 40 10.22 -10.89 -11.77
N LEU A 41 9.35 -11.67 -11.13
CA LEU A 41 7.91 -11.63 -11.34
C LEU A 41 7.33 -10.31 -10.78
N ILE A 42 7.72 -9.90 -9.59
CA ILE A 42 7.34 -8.61 -8.98
C ILE A 42 7.75 -7.44 -9.87
N GLU A 43 8.99 -7.43 -10.35
CA GLU A 43 9.47 -6.36 -11.23
C GLU A 43 8.71 -6.32 -12.57
N ARG A 44 8.40 -7.48 -13.14
CA ARG A 44 7.54 -7.57 -14.33
C ARG A 44 6.14 -6.99 -14.04
N GLY A 45 5.56 -7.33 -12.90
CA GLY A 45 4.26 -6.81 -12.47
C GLY A 45 4.29 -5.30 -12.30
N ARG A 46 5.35 -4.76 -11.69
CA ARG A 46 5.58 -3.32 -11.56
C ARG A 46 5.61 -2.62 -12.93
N LEU A 47 6.32 -3.19 -13.89
CA LEU A 47 6.40 -2.63 -15.25
C LEU A 47 5.04 -2.65 -15.94
N ILE A 48 4.26 -3.71 -15.80
CA ILE A 48 2.90 -3.81 -16.34
C ILE A 48 1.99 -2.78 -15.66
N PHE A 49 2.00 -2.72 -14.34
CA PHE A 49 1.15 -1.83 -13.54
C PHE A 49 1.29 -0.35 -13.92
N PHE A 50 2.52 0.11 -14.16
CA PHE A 50 2.78 1.52 -14.47
C PHE A 50 2.88 1.86 -15.97
N ASN A 51 2.99 0.88 -16.88
CA ASN A 51 3.23 1.18 -18.28
C ASN A 51 2.29 0.48 -19.26
N GLU A 52 1.60 -0.61 -18.88
CA GLU A 52 0.75 -1.35 -19.81
C GLU A 52 -0.64 -0.69 -19.89
N THR A 53 -1.05 -0.33 -21.08
CA THR A 53 -2.35 0.29 -21.35
C THR A 53 -3.40 -0.69 -21.85
N PHE A 54 -3.04 -1.96 -21.99
CA PHE A 54 -3.90 -3.03 -22.50
C PHE A 54 -4.62 -2.68 -23.81
N ASN A 55 -3.93 -1.98 -24.72
CA ASN A 55 -4.50 -1.43 -25.96
C ASN A 55 -5.75 -0.56 -25.74
N GLY A 56 -5.87 0.04 -24.56
CA GLY A 56 -6.99 0.86 -24.14
C GLY A 56 -6.84 2.35 -24.44
N ASN A 57 -7.47 3.17 -23.61
CA ASN A 57 -7.56 4.63 -23.75
C ASN A 57 -6.31 5.41 -23.32
N GLY A 58 -5.23 4.75 -22.98
CA GLY A 58 -3.98 5.36 -22.51
C GLY A 58 -3.77 5.33 -21.00
N ARG A 59 -4.77 4.92 -20.22
CA ARG A 59 -4.62 4.67 -18.77
C ARG A 59 -3.81 3.41 -18.51
N THR A 60 -3.14 3.41 -17.37
CA THR A 60 -2.49 2.25 -16.73
C THR A 60 -3.04 2.11 -15.31
N CYS A 61 -2.75 1.03 -14.60
CA CYS A 61 -3.11 0.93 -13.17
C CYS A 61 -2.50 2.10 -12.37
N GLY A 62 -1.24 2.46 -12.66
CA GLY A 62 -0.56 3.62 -12.08
C GLY A 62 -1.16 4.98 -12.43
N THR A 63 -2.13 5.08 -13.32
CA THR A 63 -2.86 6.33 -13.58
C THR A 63 -3.70 6.75 -12.36
N CYS A 64 -4.29 5.78 -11.67
CA CYS A 64 -5.08 6.00 -10.46
C CYS A 64 -4.31 5.63 -9.19
N HIS A 65 -3.48 4.57 -9.24
CA HIS A 65 -2.66 4.14 -8.10
C HIS A 65 -1.26 4.73 -8.21
N ARG A 66 -1.12 6.00 -7.83
CA ARG A 66 0.12 6.79 -7.97
C ARG A 66 1.16 6.41 -6.93
N ALA A 67 2.34 5.99 -7.38
CA ALA A 67 3.43 5.63 -6.47
C ALA A 67 3.93 6.83 -5.63
N GLU A 68 3.80 8.03 -6.16
CA GLU A 68 4.13 9.29 -5.50
C GLU A 68 3.03 9.82 -4.58
N ASN A 69 1.89 9.11 -4.46
CA ASN A 69 0.74 9.48 -3.63
C ASN A 69 0.14 8.24 -2.94
N ASN A 70 0.98 7.47 -2.25
CA ASN A 70 0.60 6.30 -1.45
C ASN A 70 -0.26 5.27 -2.20
N MET A 71 0.04 5.06 -3.49
CA MET A 71 -0.67 4.10 -4.36
C MET A 71 -2.18 4.38 -4.45
N THR A 72 -2.59 5.65 -4.30
CA THR A 72 -3.95 6.17 -4.46
C THR A 72 -3.93 7.53 -5.15
N ILE A 73 -5.05 8.22 -5.22
CA ILE A 73 -5.19 9.64 -5.63
C ILE A 73 -6.13 10.36 -4.68
N ASP A 74 -5.89 11.64 -4.48
CA ASP A 74 -6.73 12.55 -3.72
C ASP A 74 -6.93 13.87 -4.48
N PRO A 75 -7.90 14.71 -4.11
CA PRO A 75 -8.16 15.97 -4.82
C PRO A 75 -6.98 16.93 -4.87
N ALA A 76 -6.14 16.98 -3.83
CA ALA A 76 -4.99 17.87 -3.79
C ALA A 76 -3.92 17.43 -4.81
N PHE A 77 -3.66 16.12 -4.89
CA PHE A 77 -2.78 15.54 -5.89
C PHE A 77 -3.33 15.72 -7.31
N ILE A 78 -4.61 15.42 -7.54
CA ILE A 78 -5.30 15.60 -8.83
C ILE A 78 -5.16 17.03 -9.33
N ALA A 79 -5.27 18.03 -8.46
CA ALA A 79 -5.13 19.44 -8.81
C ALA A 79 -3.71 19.82 -9.31
N THR A 80 -2.69 18.98 -9.07
CA THR A 80 -1.32 19.20 -9.57
C THR A 80 -1.08 18.63 -10.96
N LEU A 81 -1.97 17.76 -11.46
CA LEU A 81 -1.81 17.06 -12.72
C LEU A 81 -2.08 17.99 -13.91
N PRO A 82 -1.36 17.80 -15.05
CA PRO A 82 -1.65 18.57 -16.26
C PRO A 82 -2.98 18.12 -16.88
N ASP A 83 -3.67 19.02 -17.56
CA ASP A 83 -4.99 18.77 -18.18
C ASP A 83 -5.01 17.61 -19.18
N ASN A 84 -3.87 17.22 -19.71
CA ASN A 84 -3.73 16.07 -20.62
C ASN A 84 -3.25 14.79 -19.93
N ASP A 85 -3.25 14.74 -18.61
CA ASP A 85 -2.95 13.51 -17.87
C ASP A 85 -3.96 12.42 -18.26
N PRO A 86 -3.53 11.16 -18.46
CA PRO A 86 -4.45 10.06 -18.77
C PRO A 86 -5.61 9.90 -17.80
N LEU A 87 -5.49 10.36 -16.55
CA LEU A 87 -6.59 10.37 -15.59
C LEU A 87 -7.82 11.11 -16.15
N PHE A 88 -7.61 12.19 -16.91
CA PHE A 88 -8.66 13.03 -17.46
C PHE A 88 -9.11 12.62 -18.88
N VAL A 89 -8.84 11.38 -19.27
CA VAL A 89 -9.14 10.90 -20.63
C VAL A 89 -10.59 11.13 -21.06
N ALA A 90 -11.56 11.06 -20.13
CA ALA A 90 -12.96 11.33 -20.43
C ALA A 90 -13.24 12.78 -20.84
N GLU A 91 -12.38 13.73 -20.48
CA GLU A 91 -12.57 15.14 -20.80
C GLU A 91 -12.06 15.53 -22.19
N PHE A 92 -11.07 14.82 -22.71
CA PHE A 92 -10.47 15.14 -24.01
C PHE A 92 -10.70 14.07 -25.09
N ASN A 93 -11.17 12.87 -24.73
CA ASN A 93 -11.54 11.85 -25.70
C ASN A 93 -13.04 11.92 -26.01
N PRO A 94 -13.44 12.36 -27.22
CA PRO A 94 -14.85 12.54 -27.57
C PRO A 94 -15.67 11.23 -27.51
N ASP A 95 -15.03 10.08 -27.67
CA ASP A 95 -15.71 8.80 -27.63
C ASP A 95 -16.07 8.34 -26.22
N LEU A 96 -15.54 9.01 -25.16
CA LEU A 96 -15.77 8.70 -23.76
C LEU A 96 -16.60 9.75 -23.00
N GLN A 97 -16.92 10.89 -23.61
CA GLN A 97 -17.55 12.05 -22.92
C GLN A 97 -18.90 11.76 -22.30
N GLU A 98 -19.66 10.81 -22.83
CA GLU A 98 -20.98 10.47 -22.32
C GLU A 98 -20.92 9.20 -21.44
N ASN A 99 -21.40 9.30 -20.20
CA ASN A 99 -21.58 8.18 -19.28
C ASN A 99 -20.31 7.33 -19.00
N PHE A 100 -19.13 7.94 -19.07
CA PHE A 100 -17.89 7.27 -18.68
C PHE A 100 -17.43 7.68 -17.29
N GLU A 101 -17.38 8.95 -17.02
CA GLU A 101 -17.00 9.52 -15.72
C GLU A 101 -17.62 10.90 -15.54
N ASN A 102 -17.74 11.33 -14.28
CA ASN A 102 -18.10 12.70 -13.94
C ASN A 102 -16.81 13.52 -13.65
N PRO A 103 -16.39 14.42 -14.56
CA PRO A 103 -15.14 15.18 -14.38
C PRO A 103 -15.11 16.03 -13.10
N ARG A 104 -16.26 16.54 -12.67
CA ARG A 104 -16.34 17.35 -11.46
C ARG A 104 -16.13 16.51 -10.20
N LEU A 105 -16.80 15.37 -10.10
CA LEU A 105 -16.63 14.46 -8.96
C LEU A 105 -15.20 13.91 -8.89
N MET A 106 -14.57 13.65 -10.04
CA MET A 106 -13.16 13.23 -10.08
C MET A 106 -12.25 14.38 -9.63
N ARG A 107 -12.35 15.56 -10.20
CA ARG A 107 -11.41 16.67 -9.94
C ARG A 107 -11.56 17.26 -8.54
N GLU A 108 -12.81 17.40 -8.04
CA GLU A 108 -13.08 18.03 -6.76
C GLU A 108 -13.06 17.04 -5.58
N PHE A 109 -13.35 15.77 -5.83
CA PHE A 109 -13.50 14.76 -4.75
C PHE A 109 -12.67 13.49 -4.93
N GLY A 110 -11.95 13.33 -6.03
CA GLY A 110 -11.14 12.14 -6.30
C GLY A 110 -11.97 10.88 -6.58
N LEU A 111 -13.21 11.04 -7.04
CA LEU A 111 -14.11 9.93 -7.31
C LEU A 111 -14.05 9.50 -8.77
N VAL A 112 -13.88 8.21 -9.00
CA VAL A 112 -13.93 7.57 -10.31
C VAL A 112 -15.19 6.71 -10.45
N LEU A 113 -15.66 6.54 -11.69
CA LEU A 113 -16.81 5.67 -11.95
C LEU A 113 -16.42 4.22 -11.66
N GLU A 114 -17.25 3.55 -10.90
CA GLU A 114 -17.26 2.09 -10.76
C GLU A 114 -18.68 1.58 -11.01
N ASN A 115 -18.82 0.55 -11.83
CA ASN A 115 -20.10 -0.08 -12.06
C ASN A 115 -19.98 -1.58 -11.83
N GLN A 116 -20.49 -2.02 -10.69
CA GLN A 116 -20.38 -3.39 -10.22
C GLN A 116 -21.42 -4.32 -10.85
N ASP A 117 -22.61 -3.81 -11.12
CA ASP A 117 -23.74 -4.59 -11.63
C ASP A 117 -23.81 -4.71 -13.15
N GLY A 118 -22.76 -4.33 -13.82
CA GLY A 118 -22.68 -4.35 -15.27
C GLY A 118 -22.50 -2.96 -15.87
N PHE A 119 -22.33 -2.92 -17.19
CA PHE A 119 -21.97 -1.71 -17.91
C PHE A 119 -23.10 -1.22 -18.83
N ASN A 120 -24.29 -1.76 -18.67
CA ASN A 120 -25.47 -1.33 -19.39
C ASN A 120 -26.16 -0.23 -18.58
N ASP A 121 -26.54 0.85 -19.23
CA ASP A 121 -27.26 1.95 -18.59
C ASP A 121 -26.47 2.68 -17.47
N LEU A 122 -25.28 3.16 -17.79
CA LEU A 122 -24.45 3.93 -16.88
C LEU A 122 -25.08 5.26 -16.43
N ALA A 123 -26.11 5.75 -17.12
CA ALA A 123 -26.82 6.97 -16.72
C ALA A 123 -27.68 6.81 -15.46
N SER A 124 -28.07 5.58 -15.13
CA SER A 124 -28.93 5.28 -13.99
C SER A 124 -28.40 4.17 -13.07
N ASN A 125 -27.36 3.50 -13.48
CA ASN A 125 -26.77 2.37 -12.75
C ASN A 125 -25.24 2.50 -12.72
N PHE A 126 -24.72 3.34 -11.83
CA PHE A 126 -23.29 3.59 -11.62
C PHE A 126 -23.01 3.94 -10.17
N ASN A 127 -21.82 3.66 -9.73
CA ASN A 127 -21.27 4.07 -8.45
C ASN A 127 -20.05 4.97 -8.66
N MET A 128 -19.80 5.88 -7.75
CA MET A 128 -18.61 6.72 -7.72
C MET A 128 -17.78 6.36 -6.49
N ARG A 129 -16.52 6.00 -6.70
CA ARG A 129 -15.63 5.51 -5.65
C ARG A 129 -14.36 6.31 -5.57
N GLY A 130 -13.87 6.53 -4.36
CA GLY A 130 -12.48 6.86 -4.13
C GLY A 130 -11.58 5.71 -4.56
N VAL A 131 -10.38 6.02 -5.02
CA VAL A 131 -9.39 5.00 -5.36
C VAL A 131 -8.77 4.46 -4.08
N PRO A 132 -9.00 3.19 -3.71
CA PRO A 132 -8.38 2.62 -2.52
C PRO A 132 -6.87 2.48 -2.74
N HIS A 133 -6.08 2.70 -1.70
CA HIS A 133 -4.67 2.33 -1.77
C HIS A 133 -4.51 0.81 -1.89
N VAL A 134 -3.43 0.38 -2.56
CA VAL A 134 -3.12 -1.05 -2.74
C VAL A 134 -1.99 -1.54 -1.81
N LEU A 135 -1.82 -0.87 -0.67
CA LEU A 135 -0.84 -1.22 0.36
C LEU A 135 -1.39 -2.29 1.30
N ALA A 136 -0.51 -3.08 1.90
CA ALA A 136 -0.85 -4.10 2.90
C ALA A 136 -1.82 -5.21 2.43
N GLN A 137 -1.94 -5.44 1.14
CA GLN A 137 -2.85 -6.46 0.59
C GLN A 137 -2.57 -7.90 1.07
N PRO A 138 -1.33 -8.35 1.33
CA PRO A 138 -1.11 -9.69 1.88
C PRO A 138 -1.83 -9.94 3.21
N THR A 139 -2.17 -8.89 3.95
CA THR A 139 -2.89 -8.98 5.22
C THR A 139 -4.38 -8.65 5.13
N SER A 140 -4.89 -8.33 3.93
CA SER A 140 -6.28 -7.88 3.72
C SER A 140 -7.04 -8.68 2.66
N VAL A 141 -6.36 -9.24 1.66
CA VAL A 141 -7.02 -9.94 0.55
C VAL A 141 -7.48 -11.33 0.95
N GLU A 142 -6.69 -12.06 1.71
CA GLU A 142 -7.00 -13.44 2.11
C GLU A 142 -7.94 -13.49 3.31
N SER A 143 -8.98 -14.30 3.22
CA SER A 143 -9.87 -14.59 4.34
C SER A 143 -10.36 -16.06 4.29
N ASP A 144 -10.91 -16.57 5.40
CA ASP A 144 -11.50 -17.92 5.48
C ASP A 144 -12.71 -18.07 4.55
N LEU A 145 -13.30 -16.97 4.10
CA LEU A 145 -14.43 -16.93 3.17
C LEU A 145 -13.99 -16.81 1.69
N GLY A 146 -12.69 -16.86 1.42
CA GLY A 146 -12.09 -16.60 0.12
C GLY A 146 -11.46 -15.21 0.05
N PRO A 147 -10.80 -14.90 -1.09
CA PRO A 147 -10.14 -13.61 -1.27
C PRO A 147 -11.14 -12.45 -1.29
N ARG A 148 -10.67 -11.27 -0.83
CA ARG A 148 -11.45 -10.04 -0.72
C ARG A 148 -10.66 -8.87 -1.31
N THR A 149 -11.17 -8.27 -2.39
CA THR A 149 -10.47 -7.16 -3.07
C THR A 149 -11.44 -6.06 -3.45
N GLY A 150 -10.98 -4.82 -3.35
CA GLY A 150 -11.78 -3.62 -3.65
C GLY A 150 -12.75 -3.26 -2.53
N TRP A 151 -13.49 -2.18 -2.72
CA TRP A 151 -14.46 -1.70 -1.75
C TRP A 151 -15.60 -2.68 -1.47
N ALA A 152 -16.02 -3.41 -2.49
CA ALA A 152 -17.05 -4.43 -2.35
C ALA A 152 -16.52 -5.77 -1.79
N GLY A 153 -15.23 -6.00 -1.86
CA GLY A 153 -14.62 -7.26 -1.43
C GLY A 153 -14.91 -8.46 -2.36
N ASP A 154 -15.47 -8.21 -3.53
CA ASP A 154 -15.91 -9.23 -4.50
C ASP A 154 -14.97 -9.42 -5.69
N GLY A 155 -13.90 -8.60 -5.76
CA GLY A 155 -12.95 -8.66 -6.87
C GLY A 155 -13.53 -8.17 -8.20
N ALA A 156 -14.56 -7.32 -8.12
CA ALA A 156 -15.21 -6.56 -9.19
C ALA A 156 -15.47 -7.29 -10.54
N PRO A 157 -16.50 -8.06 -10.69
CA PRO A 157 -17.51 -8.67 -9.79
C PRO A 157 -17.39 -10.20 -9.73
N GLU A 158 -16.24 -10.80 -9.58
CA GLU A 158 -16.03 -12.23 -9.75
C GLU A 158 -15.85 -12.99 -8.41
N ASP A 159 -14.62 -13.41 -8.10
CA ASP A 159 -14.33 -14.32 -6.98
C ASP A 159 -13.57 -13.67 -5.80
N GLY A 160 -13.47 -12.36 -5.79
CA GLY A 160 -12.74 -11.60 -4.77
C GLY A 160 -11.23 -11.51 -4.99
N SER A 161 -10.66 -12.20 -5.99
CA SER A 161 -9.23 -12.25 -6.22
C SER A 161 -8.69 -10.96 -6.87
N LEU A 162 -7.40 -10.67 -6.62
CA LEU A 162 -6.69 -9.59 -7.32
C LEU A 162 -6.66 -9.77 -8.84
N ARG A 163 -6.66 -11.01 -9.31
CA ARG A 163 -6.70 -11.34 -10.75
C ARG A 163 -8.04 -10.95 -11.36
N ALA A 164 -9.15 -11.30 -10.72
CA ALA A 164 -10.49 -10.91 -11.16
C ALA A 164 -10.66 -9.38 -11.12
N PHE A 165 -10.19 -8.75 -10.05
CA PHE A 165 -10.21 -7.29 -9.91
C PHE A 165 -9.43 -6.60 -11.05
N ALA A 166 -8.24 -7.08 -11.39
CA ALA A 166 -7.44 -6.53 -12.49
C ALA A 166 -8.15 -6.65 -13.85
N ILE A 167 -8.85 -7.75 -14.11
CA ILE A 167 -9.68 -7.94 -15.32
C ILE A 167 -10.83 -6.93 -15.33
N GLY A 168 -11.53 -6.79 -14.21
CA GLY A 168 -12.63 -5.83 -14.04
C GLY A 168 -12.17 -4.40 -14.24
N ALA A 169 -11.05 -4.01 -13.62
CA ALA A 169 -10.47 -2.68 -13.75
C ALA A 169 -10.09 -2.32 -15.20
N VAL A 170 -9.51 -3.26 -15.95
CA VAL A 170 -9.21 -3.06 -17.38
C VAL A 170 -10.49 -2.84 -18.18
N LYS A 171 -11.50 -3.69 -18.00
CA LYS A 171 -12.79 -3.55 -18.68
C LYS A 171 -13.48 -2.23 -18.35
N GLN A 172 -13.39 -1.79 -17.11
CA GLN A 172 -14.10 -0.62 -16.60
C GLN A 172 -13.42 0.69 -16.98
N HIS A 173 -12.10 0.80 -16.74
CA HIS A 173 -11.40 2.08 -16.79
C HIS A 173 -10.53 2.29 -18.02
N PHE A 174 -10.17 1.22 -18.76
CA PHE A 174 -9.22 1.31 -19.88
C PHE A 174 -9.91 1.31 -21.24
N THR A 175 -11.22 1.17 -21.28
CA THR A 175 -11.97 1.14 -22.54
C THR A 175 -11.82 2.44 -23.35
N LYS A 176 -11.77 2.33 -24.67
CA LYS A 176 -11.76 3.48 -25.61
C LYS A 176 -13.14 4.07 -25.85
N THR A 177 -14.20 3.25 -25.68
CA THR A 177 -15.59 3.67 -25.84
C THR A 177 -16.45 3.06 -24.73
N PRO A 178 -17.63 3.62 -24.43
CA PRO A 178 -18.56 3.04 -23.45
C PRO A 178 -19.06 1.63 -23.80
N ASN A 179 -18.86 1.15 -25.02
CA ASN A 179 -19.26 -0.19 -25.43
C ASN A 179 -18.44 -1.31 -24.77
N ARG A 180 -17.23 -1.01 -24.29
CA ARG A 180 -16.36 -1.95 -23.55
C ARG A 180 -16.16 -3.29 -24.26
N LYS A 181 -15.89 -3.23 -25.57
CA LYS A 181 -15.74 -4.43 -26.40
C LYS A 181 -14.28 -4.88 -26.44
N GLU A 182 -14.01 -6.08 -25.91
CA GLU A 182 -12.69 -6.70 -26.03
C GLU A 182 -12.25 -6.83 -27.48
N GLY A 183 -10.95 -6.62 -27.74
CA GLY A 183 -10.33 -6.64 -29.08
C GLY A 183 -10.55 -5.37 -29.90
N ALA A 184 -11.51 -4.51 -29.51
CA ALA A 184 -11.74 -3.20 -30.13
C ALA A 184 -11.35 -2.06 -29.17
N ASP A 185 -11.87 -2.07 -27.97
CA ASP A 185 -11.71 -0.99 -27.00
C ASP A 185 -10.52 -1.22 -26.05
N PHE A 186 -10.21 -2.46 -25.76
CA PHE A 186 -9.08 -2.91 -24.94
C PHE A 186 -8.76 -4.39 -25.25
N ARG A 187 -7.68 -4.91 -24.66
CA ARG A 187 -7.41 -6.35 -24.51
C ARG A 187 -7.41 -6.73 -23.03
N PHE A 188 -7.79 -7.90 -22.67
CA PHE A 188 -7.57 -8.39 -21.31
C PHE A 188 -6.10 -8.72 -21.05
N PRO A 189 -5.66 -8.66 -19.77
CA PRO A 189 -4.38 -9.22 -19.35
C PRO A 189 -4.32 -10.73 -19.63
N THR A 190 -3.15 -11.22 -20.01
CA THR A 190 -2.88 -12.66 -20.09
C THR A 190 -2.67 -13.24 -18.69
N ASP A 191 -2.76 -14.58 -18.52
CA ASP A 191 -2.48 -15.24 -17.24
C ASP A 191 -1.11 -14.88 -16.67
N ASP A 192 -0.07 -14.86 -17.50
CA ASP A 192 1.28 -14.47 -17.09
C ASP A 192 1.39 -13.00 -16.66
N GLU A 193 0.56 -12.10 -17.20
CA GLU A 193 0.47 -10.69 -16.79
C GLU A 193 -0.30 -10.58 -15.47
N LEU A 194 -1.36 -11.35 -15.30
CA LEU A 194 -2.13 -11.40 -14.05
C LEU A 194 -1.28 -11.94 -12.90
N ASP A 195 -0.51 -13.03 -13.11
CA ASP A 195 0.42 -13.56 -12.10
C ASP A 195 1.46 -12.50 -11.68
N ALA A 196 1.97 -11.73 -12.64
CA ALA A 196 2.93 -10.68 -12.37
C ALA A 196 2.30 -9.49 -11.64
N LEU A 197 1.10 -9.05 -12.05
CA LEU A 197 0.35 -7.96 -11.40
C LEU A 197 0.00 -8.32 -9.96
N GLU A 198 -0.48 -9.53 -9.71
CA GLU A 198 -0.77 -10.02 -8.37
C GLU A 198 0.49 -10.06 -7.50
N ALA A 199 1.60 -10.62 -8.00
CA ALA A 199 2.86 -10.66 -7.28
C ALA A 199 3.38 -9.25 -6.91
N PHE A 200 3.22 -8.28 -7.81
CA PHE A 200 3.61 -6.89 -7.54
C PHE A 200 2.71 -6.27 -6.47
N GLN A 201 1.40 -6.35 -6.59
CA GLN A 201 0.47 -5.79 -5.62
C GLN A 201 0.67 -6.40 -4.21
N LEU A 202 0.81 -7.73 -4.13
CA LEU A 202 1.11 -8.41 -2.87
C LEU A 202 2.49 -8.06 -2.30
N SER A 203 3.40 -7.46 -3.06
CA SER A 203 4.70 -7.00 -2.55
C SER A 203 4.67 -5.60 -1.94
N LEU A 204 3.54 -4.87 -2.05
CA LEU A 204 3.44 -3.49 -1.60
C LEU A 204 3.05 -3.39 -0.13
N GLY A 205 3.68 -2.44 0.57
CA GLY A 205 3.36 -2.11 1.94
C GLY A 205 3.67 -3.24 2.92
N ARG A 206 2.81 -3.41 3.90
CA ARG A 206 3.01 -4.34 5.00
C ARG A 206 2.75 -5.79 4.59
N GLN A 207 3.68 -6.67 4.94
CA GLN A 207 3.63 -8.11 4.58
C GLN A 207 3.06 -9.00 5.70
N GLN A 208 2.92 -8.48 6.90
CA GLN A 208 2.45 -9.23 8.09
C GLN A 208 1.58 -8.31 8.93
N GLU A 209 0.59 -8.86 9.61
CA GLU A 209 -0.22 -8.10 10.54
C GLU A 209 0.62 -7.44 11.64
N LEU A 210 0.18 -6.29 12.11
CA LEU A 210 0.75 -5.63 13.27
C LEU A 210 0.41 -6.44 14.52
N GLU A 211 1.28 -6.46 15.50
CA GLU A 211 1.00 -7.04 16.80
C GLU A 211 0.76 -5.93 17.83
N LEU A 212 -0.46 -5.82 18.31
CA LEU A 212 -0.82 -4.86 19.34
C LEU A 212 -0.95 -5.54 20.74
N PRO A 213 -0.63 -4.85 21.84
CA PRO A 213 -0.24 -3.43 21.90
C PRO A 213 1.25 -3.16 21.60
N LEU A 214 1.52 -2.04 20.93
CA LEU A 214 2.88 -1.53 20.75
C LEU A 214 3.35 -0.80 22.02
N PRO A 215 4.64 -0.88 22.40
CA PRO A 215 5.21 -0.15 23.53
C PRO A 215 5.46 1.34 23.16
N LEU A 216 4.39 2.09 22.91
CA LEU A 216 4.43 3.49 22.48
C LEU A 216 4.94 4.43 23.56
N LYS A 217 5.67 5.48 23.18
CA LYS A 217 6.21 6.51 24.08
C LYS A 217 5.34 7.76 24.20
N GLY A 218 4.56 8.10 23.21
CA GLY A 218 3.67 9.27 23.27
C GLY A 218 2.42 9.01 24.08
N THR A 219 2.13 9.87 25.07
CA THR A 219 0.96 9.70 25.96
C THR A 219 -0.36 9.65 25.21
N VAL A 220 -0.54 10.56 24.24
CA VAL A 220 -1.79 10.67 23.49
C VAL A 220 -2.01 9.43 22.60
N ALA A 221 -1.00 9.03 21.82
CA ALA A 221 -1.09 7.85 20.97
C ALA A 221 -1.22 6.55 21.79
N LYS A 222 -0.58 6.48 22.97
CA LYS A 222 -0.75 5.35 23.89
C LYS A 222 -2.19 5.26 24.41
N GLN A 223 -2.77 6.37 24.83
CA GLN A 223 -4.19 6.43 25.22
C GLN A 223 -5.09 6.01 24.04
N GLY A 224 -4.79 6.49 22.83
CA GLY A 224 -5.52 6.10 21.62
C GLY A 224 -5.46 4.61 21.35
N GLN A 225 -4.29 3.98 21.53
CA GLN A 225 -4.15 2.53 21.43
C GLN A 225 -4.99 1.78 22.48
N GLU A 226 -5.01 2.28 23.72
CA GLU A 226 -5.81 1.70 24.79
C GLU A 226 -7.31 1.76 24.46
N ILE A 227 -7.80 2.91 23.94
CA ILE A 227 -9.18 3.09 23.48
C ILE A 227 -9.49 2.20 22.28
N PHE A 228 -8.60 2.14 21.31
CA PHE A 228 -8.75 1.32 20.11
C PHE A 228 -8.92 -0.16 20.43
N LEU A 229 -8.18 -0.65 21.42
CA LEU A 229 -8.20 -2.05 21.87
C LEU A 229 -9.35 -2.36 22.84
N ASP A 230 -9.94 -1.35 23.48
CA ASP A 230 -10.98 -1.56 24.49
C ASP A 230 -12.32 -1.95 23.85
N PRO A 231 -12.82 -3.18 24.09
CA PRO A 231 -14.09 -3.65 23.56
C PRO A 231 -15.33 -2.98 24.17
N ALA A 232 -15.16 -2.17 25.21
CA ALA A 232 -16.25 -1.42 25.84
C ALA A 232 -16.36 0.01 25.33
N THR A 233 -15.25 0.66 24.98
CA THR A 233 -15.19 2.08 24.60
C THR A 233 -15.03 2.23 23.10
N GLY A 234 -13.82 2.01 22.55
CA GLY A 234 -13.51 2.25 21.14
C GLY A 234 -14.03 1.17 20.23
N LYS A 235 -13.96 -0.09 20.65
CA LYS A 235 -14.42 -1.26 19.88
C LYS A 235 -13.77 -1.45 18.50
N CYS A 236 -12.82 -0.60 18.13
CA CYS A 236 -12.21 -0.57 16.78
C CYS A 236 -11.53 -1.91 16.42
N ASN A 237 -10.84 -2.51 17.40
CA ASN A 237 -10.12 -3.77 17.24
C ASN A 237 -11.04 -4.97 16.94
N LEU A 238 -12.36 -4.83 17.08
CA LEU A 238 -13.30 -5.91 16.75
C LEU A 238 -13.37 -6.13 15.23
N CYS A 239 -13.43 -5.06 14.45
CA CYS A 239 -13.47 -5.12 12.99
C CYS A 239 -12.08 -4.92 12.36
N HIS A 240 -11.22 -4.12 13.00
CA HIS A 240 -9.84 -3.82 12.58
C HIS A 240 -8.83 -4.47 13.54
N PHE A 241 -8.81 -5.79 13.59
CA PHE A 241 -7.92 -6.53 14.50
C PHE A 241 -6.46 -6.14 14.24
N ASN A 242 -5.76 -5.78 15.33
CA ASN A 242 -4.39 -5.28 15.24
C ASN A 242 -4.19 -4.09 14.28
N ALA A 243 -5.19 -3.24 14.12
CA ALA A 243 -5.26 -2.17 13.13
C ALA A 243 -5.16 -2.66 11.67
N GLY A 244 -5.43 -3.94 11.43
CA GLY A 244 -5.50 -4.56 10.11
C GLY A 244 -6.90 -4.48 9.49
N ALA A 245 -7.12 -5.33 8.50
CA ALA A 245 -8.38 -5.45 7.76
C ALA A 245 -9.27 -6.60 8.25
N ASN A 246 -8.76 -7.45 9.13
CA ASN A 246 -9.45 -8.65 9.59
C ASN A 246 -10.24 -8.39 10.87
N ALA A 247 -11.35 -9.08 11.03
CA ALA A 247 -12.09 -9.12 12.29
C ALA A 247 -11.32 -9.89 13.37
N ALA A 248 -11.49 -9.49 14.62
CA ALA A 248 -10.84 -10.15 15.75
C ALA A 248 -11.31 -11.60 15.89
N PRO A 249 -10.44 -12.52 16.35
CA PRO A 249 -10.84 -13.89 16.66
C PRO A 249 -12.01 -13.92 17.64
N GLY A 250 -13.05 -14.70 17.33
CA GLY A 250 -14.26 -14.77 18.12
C GLY A 250 -15.21 -13.57 17.98
N ASN A 251 -15.02 -12.74 16.95
CA ASN A 251 -15.93 -11.66 16.64
C ASN A 251 -17.35 -12.19 16.35
N PRO A 252 -18.41 -11.56 16.92
CA PRO A 252 -19.78 -12.01 16.74
C PRO A 252 -20.29 -11.95 15.29
N PHE A 253 -19.64 -11.16 14.44
CA PHE A 253 -19.98 -11.01 13.01
C PHE A 253 -19.26 -12.01 12.10
N GLY A 254 -18.24 -12.72 12.58
CA GLY A 254 -17.41 -13.65 11.82
C GLY A 254 -15.92 -13.39 11.98
N GLU A 255 -15.10 -14.15 11.28
CA GLU A 255 -13.64 -14.09 11.32
C GLU A 255 -13.08 -13.72 9.93
N GLY A 256 -11.85 -13.19 9.89
CA GLY A 256 -11.20 -12.76 8.68
C GLY A 256 -11.65 -11.39 8.17
N ASN A 257 -11.38 -11.11 6.90
CA ASN A 257 -11.81 -9.86 6.26
C ASN A 257 -13.30 -9.92 5.94
N LEU A 258 -14.05 -8.97 6.48
CA LEU A 258 -15.52 -8.94 6.39
C LEU A 258 -15.99 -7.62 5.78
N ASN A 259 -17.16 -7.67 5.16
CA ASN A 259 -17.90 -6.49 4.73
C ASN A 259 -18.88 -6.05 5.83
N PHE A 260 -18.99 -4.72 6.01
CA PHE A 260 -19.93 -4.14 6.96
C PHE A 260 -20.71 -2.99 6.36
N ASN A 261 -22.02 -2.95 6.64
CA ASN A 261 -22.80 -1.74 6.42
C ASN A 261 -22.62 -0.83 7.65
N THR A 262 -21.80 0.20 7.46
CA THR A 262 -21.46 1.17 8.51
C THR A 262 -22.26 2.45 8.44
N GLY A 263 -23.20 2.58 7.48
CA GLY A 263 -24.02 3.78 7.32
C GLY A 263 -23.29 4.99 6.72
N VAL A 264 -22.15 4.78 6.06
CA VAL A 264 -21.44 5.89 5.37
C VAL A 264 -22.33 6.57 4.34
N GLU A 265 -23.21 5.84 3.67
CA GLU A 265 -24.19 6.36 2.70
C GLU A 265 -25.21 7.32 3.33
N ASP A 266 -25.42 7.26 4.64
CA ASP A 266 -26.35 8.13 5.37
C ASP A 266 -25.68 9.41 5.90
N LEU A 267 -24.37 9.58 5.67
CA LEU A 267 -23.68 10.82 5.99
C LEU A 267 -24.25 12.00 5.22
N ARG A 268 -24.46 13.11 5.93
CA ARG A 268 -24.82 14.38 5.31
C ARG A 268 -23.60 15.03 4.64
N HIS A 269 -23.87 15.80 3.60
CA HIS A 269 -22.84 16.56 2.87
C HIS A 269 -21.79 15.68 2.17
N GLN A 270 -22.23 14.54 1.68
CA GLN A 270 -21.41 13.71 0.80
C GLN A 270 -21.09 14.44 -0.52
N PRO A 271 -20.04 14.06 -1.24
CA PRO A 271 -19.69 14.71 -2.51
C PRO A 271 -20.84 14.82 -3.49
N ALA A 272 -21.69 13.79 -3.62
CA ALA A 272 -22.86 13.81 -4.48
C ALA A 272 -23.91 14.84 -4.04
N ASP A 273 -24.13 15.01 -2.75
CA ASP A 273 -25.04 16.03 -2.20
C ASP A 273 -24.56 17.46 -2.52
N LEU A 274 -23.24 17.69 -2.41
CA LEU A 274 -22.62 19.00 -2.62
C LEU A 274 -22.63 19.42 -4.08
N THR A 275 -22.49 18.46 -5.00
CA THR A 275 -22.46 18.72 -6.44
C THR A 275 -23.82 18.67 -7.11
N GLY A 276 -24.83 18.11 -6.44
CA GLY A 276 -26.14 17.82 -6.99
C GLY A 276 -26.15 16.64 -7.97
N GLU A 277 -25.07 15.90 -8.06
CA GLU A 277 -24.99 14.69 -8.87
C GLU A 277 -25.71 13.53 -8.18
N LYS A 278 -26.33 12.68 -8.98
CA LYS A 278 -26.88 11.45 -8.43
C LYS A 278 -25.78 10.43 -8.26
N MET A 279 -25.58 10.03 -7.02
CA MET A 279 -24.86 8.82 -6.69
C MET A 279 -25.89 7.75 -6.33
N PRO A 280 -26.00 6.65 -7.07
CA PRO A 280 -26.95 5.59 -6.73
C PRO A 280 -26.57 4.98 -5.36
N PRO A 281 -27.54 4.36 -4.66
CA PRO A 281 -27.22 3.59 -3.46
C PRO A 281 -26.07 2.64 -3.75
N ASP A 282 -25.15 2.58 -2.79
CA ASP A 282 -24.03 1.73 -2.98
C ASP A 282 -24.40 0.27 -2.97
N ASP A 283 -23.67 -0.39 -3.72
CA ASP A 283 -23.71 -1.74 -3.96
C ASP A 283 -22.55 -2.54 -3.44
N GLY A 284 -21.98 -2.28 -2.31
CA GLY A 284 -20.88 -2.98 -1.71
C GLY A 284 -20.67 -4.41 -2.23
N PHE A 285 -21.71 -5.22 -2.24
CA PHE A 285 -21.65 -6.61 -2.68
C PHE A 285 -23.03 -7.09 -3.19
N GLY A 286 -23.02 -7.80 -4.31
CA GLY A 286 -24.26 -8.34 -4.89
C GLY A 286 -24.98 -7.38 -5.83
N SER A 287 -26.18 -7.77 -6.32
CA SER A 287 -27.00 -6.99 -7.27
C SER A 287 -28.48 -7.03 -6.89
N PRO A 288 -29.11 -5.90 -6.51
CA PRO A 288 -28.49 -4.63 -6.13
C PRO A 288 -27.64 -4.85 -4.89
N GLY A 289 -26.71 -4.00 -4.55
CA GLY A 289 -25.90 -4.13 -3.37
C GLY A 289 -26.68 -4.09 -2.05
N ASP A 290 -25.99 -4.39 -0.98
CA ASP A 290 -26.55 -4.39 0.38
C ASP A 290 -25.99 -3.26 1.26
N GLY A 291 -25.22 -2.34 0.68
CA GLY A 291 -24.58 -1.24 1.37
C GLY A 291 -23.42 -1.66 2.26
N THR A 292 -22.88 -2.87 2.06
CA THR A 292 -21.72 -3.35 2.81
C THR A 292 -20.41 -3.08 2.09
N PHE A 293 -19.37 -2.72 2.85
CA PHE A 293 -18.04 -2.42 2.36
C PHE A 293 -16.99 -3.24 3.04
N ASN A 294 -15.99 -3.59 2.28
CA ASN A 294 -14.82 -4.32 2.75
C ASN A 294 -14.04 -3.51 3.79
N THR A 295 -13.64 -4.16 4.87
CA THR A 295 -12.88 -3.54 5.95
C THR A 295 -11.44 -3.26 5.47
N PRO A 296 -10.97 -1.99 5.46
CA PRO A 296 -9.61 -1.67 5.06
C PRO A 296 -8.61 -1.86 6.19
N SER A 297 -7.33 -2.07 5.85
CA SER A 297 -6.23 -1.96 6.81
C SER A 297 -6.08 -0.50 7.27
N LEU A 298 -5.79 -0.30 8.57
CA LEU A 298 -5.59 1.03 9.15
C LEU A 298 -4.13 1.39 9.37
N VAL A 299 -3.19 0.50 9.10
CA VAL A 299 -1.76 0.74 9.39
C VAL A 299 -1.22 1.93 8.59
N GLU A 300 -1.69 2.09 7.34
CA GLU A 300 -1.28 3.17 6.43
C GLU A 300 -2.45 4.13 6.14
N ALA A 301 -3.42 4.24 7.05
CA ALA A 301 -4.61 5.05 6.80
C ALA A 301 -4.38 6.56 6.94
N ALA A 302 -3.44 7.01 7.77
CA ALA A 302 -3.33 8.43 8.10
C ALA A 302 -2.75 9.30 6.98
N ASP A 303 -2.18 8.73 5.92
CA ASP A 303 -1.66 9.41 4.72
C ASP A 303 -2.37 8.99 3.43
N THR A 304 -3.49 8.27 3.53
CA THR A 304 -4.28 7.79 2.38
C THR A 304 -5.70 8.36 2.32
N GLY A 305 -5.93 9.52 2.96
CA GLY A 305 -7.20 10.24 2.82
C GLY A 305 -7.43 10.77 1.38
N PRO A 306 -8.66 11.14 1.03
CA PRO A 306 -9.91 11.13 1.82
C PRO A 306 -10.40 9.72 2.16
N PHE A 307 -11.26 9.62 3.16
CA PHE A 307 -11.69 8.37 3.77
C PHE A 307 -13.05 7.90 3.29
N PHE A 308 -13.25 6.59 3.47
CA PHE A 308 -14.37 5.79 3.01
C PHE A 308 -14.41 5.62 1.48
N HIS A 309 -15.27 4.71 1.03
CA HIS A 309 -15.41 4.37 -0.38
C HIS A 309 -15.82 5.55 -1.28
N ASN A 310 -16.46 6.57 -0.71
CA ASN A 310 -17.00 7.74 -1.41
C ASN A 310 -16.22 9.04 -1.10
N ASN A 311 -15.08 8.97 -0.45
CA ASN A 311 -14.26 10.14 -0.06
C ASN A 311 -15.04 11.20 0.76
N ALA A 312 -16.02 10.76 1.56
CA ALA A 312 -16.90 11.66 2.30
C ALA A 312 -16.20 12.42 3.42
N VAL A 313 -15.02 11.98 3.87
CA VAL A 313 -14.30 12.53 5.02
C VAL A 313 -12.84 12.78 4.68
N GLU A 314 -12.38 14.03 4.90
CA GLU A 314 -11.03 14.45 4.49
C GLU A 314 -9.91 14.08 5.48
N THR A 315 -10.20 13.95 6.78
CA THR A 315 -9.18 13.81 7.82
C THR A 315 -9.33 12.54 8.64
N ILE A 316 -8.24 12.01 9.15
CA ILE A 316 -8.27 10.81 10.02
C ILE A 316 -9.06 11.07 11.31
N GLU A 317 -9.02 12.29 11.86
CA GLU A 317 -9.81 12.69 13.00
C GLU A 317 -11.31 12.67 12.65
N GLY A 318 -11.68 13.13 11.46
CA GLY A 318 -13.05 13.06 10.94
C GLY A 318 -13.51 11.61 10.73
N ALA A 319 -12.63 10.75 10.21
CA ALA A 319 -12.92 9.33 10.04
C ALA A 319 -13.16 8.62 11.38
N VAL A 320 -12.38 8.93 12.40
CA VAL A 320 -12.63 8.43 13.77
C VAL A 320 -13.94 9.02 14.34
N ALA A 321 -14.21 10.31 14.11
CA ALA A 321 -15.43 10.99 14.60
C ALA A 321 -16.71 10.42 13.95
N PHE A 322 -16.63 9.92 12.73
CA PHE A 322 -17.75 9.29 12.03
C PHE A 322 -18.40 8.17 12.87
N TYR A 323 -17.62 7.41 13.63
CA TYR A 323 -18.13 6.33 14.47
C TYR A 323 -18.96 6.82 15.67
N ASN A 324 -18.98 8.14 15.93
CA ASN A 324 -19.91 8.78 16.88
C ASN A 324 -21.19 9.31 16.25
N ASP A 325 -21.24 9.39 14.90
CA ASP A 325 -22.38 9.93 14.18
C ASP A 325 -23.59 8.99 14.26
N ASP A 326 -24.79 9.57 14.15
CA ASP A 326 -26.04 8.81 14.07
C ASP A 326 -26.02 7.86 12.86
N ALA A 327 -25.41 8.29 11.74
CA ALA A 327 -25.27 7.46 10.54
C ALA A 327 -24.60 6.11 10.86
N PHE A 328 -23.50 6.12 11.63
CA PHE A 328 -22.89 4.87 12.08
C PHE A 328 -23.71 4.17 13.15
N ASN A 329 -24.12 4.88 14.19
CA ASN A 329 -24.76 4.27 15.37
C ASN A 329 -26.14 3.65 15.08
N GLU A 330 -26.85 4.14 14.06
CA GLU A 330 -28.13 3.59 13.57
C GLU A 330 -27.92 2.54 12.44
N SER A 331 -26.71 2.39 11.93
CA SER A 331 -26.39 1.39 10.92
C SER A 331 -26.44 -0.04 11.44
N PRO A 332 -26.54 -1.06 10.58
CA PRO A 332 -26.47 -2.46 10.99
C PRO A 332 -25.20 -2.79 11.80
N ALA A 333 -24.05 -2.25 11.44
CA ALA A 333 -22.80 -2.47 12.17
C ALA A 333 -22.81 -1.76 13.53
N GLY A 334 -23.20 -0.49 13.57
CA GLY A 334 -23.29 0.29 14.82
C GLY A 334 -24.28 -0.28 15.80
N PHE A 335 -25.48 -0.66 15.32
CA PHE A 335 -26.48 -1.31 16.15
C PHE A 335 -25.98 -2.65 16.72
N GLY A 336 -25.32 -3.46 15.89
CA GLY A 336 -24.75 -4.74 16.31
C GLY A 336 -23.65 -4.61 17.37
N LEU A 337 -22.90 -3.50 17.38
CA LEU A 337 -21.88 -3.17 18.39
C LEU A 337 -22.47 -2.51 19.64
N GLY A 338 -23.75 -2.09 19.62
CA GLY A 338 -24.34 -1.29 20.67
C GLY A 338 -23.82 0.16 20.72
N GLY A 339 -23.45 0.69 19.56
CA GLY A 339 -22.95 2.05 19.36
C GLY A 339 -21.49 2.27 19.83
N ILE A 340 -20.91 3.35 19.33
CA ILE A 340 -19.60 3.88 19.76
C ILE A 340 -19.81 5.33 20.19
N HIS A 341 -19.30 5.70 21.37
CA HIS A 341 -19.48 7.05 21.92
C HIS A 341 -18.15 7.52 22.52
N LEU A 342 -17.33 8.15 21.69
CA LEU A 342 -16.07 8.74 22.09
C LEU A 342 -16.23 10.24 22.34
N ASP A 343 -15.56 10.77 23.35
CA ASP A 343 -15.45 12.21 23.51
C ASP A 343 -14.39 12.79 22.54
N ALA A 344 -14.36 14.13 22.42
CA ALA A 344 -13.42 14.78 21.51
C ALA A 344 -11.95 14.48 21.82
N THR A 345 -11.60 14.22 23.08
CA THR A 345 -10.23 13.88 23.48
C THR A 345 -9.89 12.45 23.05
N GLU A 346 -10.85 11.55 23.17
CA GLU A 346 -10.70 10.15 22.77
C GLU A 346 -10.59 10.01 21.25
N ILE A 347 -11.37 10.78 20.49
CA ILE A 347 -11.24 10.86 19.02
C ILE A 347 -9.83 11.27 18.63
N VAL A 348 -9.32 12.37 19.21
CA VAL A 348 -7.97 12.84 18.95
C VAL A 348 -6.91 11.82 19.36
N ALA A 349 -7.14 11.10 20.46
CA ALA A 349 -6.20 10.06 20.92
C ALA A 349 -6.15 8.88 19.94
N VAL A 350 -7.28 8.38 19.47
CA VAL A 350 -7.34 7.29 18.48
C VAL A 350 -6.69 7.73 17.17
N ALA A 351 -7.00 8.92 16.66
CA ALA A 351 -6.37 9.48 15.47
C ALA A 351 -4.84 9.59 15.64
N ALA A 352 -4.37 10.04 16.82
CA ALA A 352 -2.94 10.10 17.13
C ALA A 352 -2.28 8.71 17.14
N PHE A 353 -2.97 7.69 17.62
CA PHE A 353 -2.50 6.30 17.53
C PHE A 353 -2.35 5.86 16.07
N LEU A 354 -3.36 6.08 15.23
CA LEU A 354 -3.33 5.73 13.81
C LEU A 354 -2.19 6.48 13.07
N ARG A 355 -1.99 7.78 13.34
CA ARG A 355 -0.86 8.55 12.80
C ARG A 355 0.49 7.97 13.22
N VAL A 356 0.63 7.50 14.45
CA VAL A 356 1.90 6.94 14.94
C VAL A 356 2.20 5.59 14.31
N ILE A 357 1.22 4.70 14.15
CA ILE A 357 1.46 3.41 13.49
C ILE A 357 1.78 3.58 12.01
N ASN A 358 1.13 4.52 11.33
CA ASN A 358 1.43 4.89 9.95
C ASN A 358 2.89 5.37 9.82
N ALA A 359 3.30 6.35 10.61
CA ALA A 359 4.67 6.84 10.57
C ALA A 359 5.72 5.77 10.92
N LEU A 360 5.39 4.82 11.81
CA LEU A 360 6.25 3.68 12.11
C LEU A 360 6.38 2.74 10.90
N GLU A 361 5.31 2.56 10.13
CA GLU A 361 5.31 1.75 8.92
C GLU A 361 6.13 2.41 7.81
N ASN A 362 5.91 3.70 7.53
CA ASN A 362 6.70 4.45 6.56
C ASN A 362 8.21 4.42 6.94
N ILE A 363 8.55 4.53 8.23
CA ILE A 363 9.95 4.38 8.69
C ILE A 363 10.48 2.97 8.42
N ARG A 364 9.70 1.93 8.61
CA ARG A 364 10.09 0.54 8.32
C ARG A 364 10.38 0.36 6.84
N GLN A 365 9.44 0.76 5.97
CA GLN A 365 9.58 0.70 4.52
C GLN A 365 10.79 1.49 4.03
N ASN A 366 11.01 2.69 4.58
CA ASN A 366 12.19 3.50 4.28
C ASN A 366 13.51 2.79 4.55
N ILE A 367 13.62 2.15 5.72
CA ILE A 367 14.84 1.42 6.06
C ILE A 367 15.08 0.30 5.05
N GLU A 368 14.05 -0.45 4.67
CA GLU A 368 14.14 -1.53 3.68
C GLU A 368 14.52 -1.00 2.29
N LEU A 369 13.89 0.07 1.81
CA LEU A 369 14.23 0.71 0.53
C LEU A 369 15.68 1.20 0.50
N LEU A 370 16.14 1.81 1.57
CA LEU A 370 17.51 2.32 1.70
C LEU A 370 18.53 1.17 1.80
N GLU A 371 18.24 0.13 2.55
CA GLU A 371 19.11 -1.06 2.63
C GLU A 371 19.20 -1.76 1.27
N ALA A 372 18.10 -1.84 0.53
CA ALA A 372 18.08 -2.39 -0.83
C ALA A 372 18.78 -1.52 -1.89
N SER A 373 18.97 -0.21 -1.63
CA SER A 373 19.60 0.74 -2.56
C SER A 373 21.13 0.77 -2.49
N GLY A 374 21.75 0.00 -1.58
CA GLY A 374 23.21 -0.01 -1.36
C GLY A 374 24.01 -0.99 -2.23
N HIS A 375 23.37 -1.76 -3.08
CA HIS A 375 24.02 -2.84 -3.84
C HIS A 375 24.51 -2.34 -5.21
N PHE A 376 25.83 -2.20 -5.35
CA PHE A 376 26.47 -1.73 -6.57
C PHE A 376 26.38 -2.73 -7.73
N GLY A 377 25.78 -2.33 -8.85
CA GLY A 377 25.92 -2.95 -10.16
C GLY A 377 25.60 -1.93 -11.25
N PHE A 378 26.31 -2.00 -12.40
CA PHE A 378 26.11 -1.06 -13.50
C PHE A 378 24.65 -0.99 -14.00
N PHE A 379 23.89 -2.07 -13.86
CA PHE A 379 22.45 -2.13 -14.12
C PHE A 379 21.55 -1.72 -12.93
N GLY A 380 22.12 -1.51 -11.76
CA GLY A 380 21.41 -1.16 -10.53
C GLY A 380 21.12 0.34 -10.38
N PHE A 381 21.79 1.20 -11.13
CA PHE A 381 21.73 2.65 -10.92
C PHE A 381 20.31 3.22 -11.06
N GLN A 382 19.57 2.83 -12.09
CA GLN A 382 18.21 3.33 -12.30
C GLN A 382 17.22 2.77 -11.26
N ARG A 383 17.37 1.50 -10.90
CA ARG A 383 16.58 0.88 -9.81
C ARG A 383 16.85 1.56 -8.48
N ASP A 384 18.10 1.87 -8.17
CA ASP A 384 18.47 2.61 -6.95
C ASP A 384 17.88 4.03 -6.93
N GLN A 385 17.81 4.72 -8.06
CA GLN A 385 17.17 6.04 -8.14
C GLN A 385 15.67 5.98 -7.84
N THR A 386 14.98 4.98 -8.35
CA THR A 386 13.56 4.76 -8.06
C THR A 386 13.33 4.48 -6.56
N ARG A 387 14.12 3.58 -5.97
CA ARG A 387 14.04 3.28 -4.54
C ARG A 387 14.35 4.48 -3.65
N LEU A 388 15.35 5.28 -4.02
CA LEU A 388 15.67 6.51 -3.28
C LEU A 388 14.57 7.56 -3.43
N ALA A 389 13.91 7.66 -4.58
CA ALA A 389 12.77 8.55 -4.76
C ALA A 389 11.57 8.10 -3.90
N GLN A 390 11.26 6.81 -3.86
CA GLN A 390 10.26 6.25 -2.97
C GLN A 390 10.60 6.49 -1.50
N ALA A 391 11.87 6.24 -1.09
CA ALA A 391 12.30 6.50 0.28
C ALA A 391 12.21 8.00 0.67
N ILE A 392 12.32 8.92 -0.27
CA ILE A 392 12.08 10.35 -0.01
C ILE A 392 10.60 10.60 0.25
N ALA A 393 9.70 10.09 -0.60
CA ALA A 393 8.26 10.24 -0.44
C ALA A 393 7.79 9.66 0.91
N GLU A 394 8.10 8.42 1.19
CA GLU A 394 7.78 7.77 2.46
C GLU A 394 8.31 8.52 3.70
N THR A 395 9.48 9.18 3.58
CA THR A 395 10.01 10.01 4.68
C THR A 395 9.21 11.31 4.85
N GLU A 396 8.77 11.91 3.75
CA GLU A 396 7.90 13.08 3.75
C GLU A 396 6.56 12.74 4.39
N ASP A 397 5.95 11.63 4.03
CA ASP A 397 4.68 11.14 4.57
C ASP A 397 4.78 10.87 6.07
N ALA A 398 5.76 10.11 6.53
CA ALA A 398 6.00 9.89 7.96
C ALA A 398 6.12 11.21 8.74
N ARG A 399 6.80 12.20 8.16
CA ARG A 399 6.98 13.51 8.77
C ARG A 399 5.67 14.31 8.81
N GLU A 400 4.90 14.31 7.73
CA GLU A 400 3.65 15.05 7.60
C GLU A 400 2.55 14.48 8.47
N VAL A 401 2.43 13.17 8.51
CA VAL A 401 1.50 12.45 9.40
C VAL A 401 1.75 12.81 10.87
N LEU A 402 3.00 12.81 11.32
CA LEU A 402 3.35 13.19 12.69
C LEU A 402 3.16 14.68 12.95
N ALA A 403 3.56 15.53 12.00
CA ALA A 403 3.45 16.99 12.15
C ALA A 403 1.99 17.43 12.16
N GLY A 404 1.14 16.85 11.32
CA GLY A 404 -0.30 17.12 11.29
C GLY A 404 -1.01 16.86 12.61
N GLY A 405 -0.59 15.85 13.35
CA GLY A 405 -1.08 15.56 14.70
C GLY A 405 -0.32 16.29 15.83
N GLY A 406 0.72 17.09 15.54
CA GLY A 406 1.59 17.67 16.55
C GLY A 406 2.40 16.65 17.36
N LEU A 407 2.62 15.46 16.79
CA LEU A 407 3.16 14.28 17.47
C LEU A 407 4.69 14.20 17.32
N HIS A 408 5.36 13.70 18.34
CA HIS A 408 6.78 13.34 18.33
C HIS A 408 7.72 14.32 17.60
N PRO A 409 7.83 15.62 18.02
CA PRO A 409 8.61 16.62 17.29
C PRO A 409 10.10 16.25 17.13
N ARG A 410 10.65 15.42 18.02
CA ARG A 410 11.99 14.86 17.86
C ARG A 410 12.09 13.86 16.72
N ALA A 411 11.08 13.01 16.53
CA ALA A 411 11.02 12.10 15.38
C ALA A 411 10.94 12.90 14.08
N VAL A 412 10.08 13.92 14.02
CA VAL A 412 9.97 14.83 12.87
C VAL A 412 11.33 15.46 12.51
N ALA A 413 12.11 15.90 13.53
CA ALA A 413 13.45 16.44 13.30
C ALA A 413 14.43 15.40 12.75
N HIS A 414 14.38 14.16 13.24
CA HIS A 414 15.21 13.07 12.70
C HIS A 414 14.80 12.71 11.27
N LEU A 415 13.51 12.61 10.97
CA LEU A 415 12.98 12.34 9.62
C LEU A 415 13.37 13.43 8.62
N LYS A 416 13.25 14.71 9.00
CA LYS A 416 13.74 15.82 8.16
C LYS A 416 15.23 15.68 7.82
N LYS A 417 16.04 15.20 8.76
CA LYS A 417 17.46 14.96 8.50
C LYS A 417 17.67 13.71 7.64
N ALA A 418 16.89 12.66 7.83
CA ALA A 418 16.91 11.47 6.99
C ALA A 418 16.59 11.81 5.52
N GLU A 419 15.51 12.55 5.27
CA GLU A 419 15.13 13.05 3.96
C GLU A 419 16.27 13.81 3.25
N GLN A 420 16.90 14.77 3.94
CA GLN A 420 18.05 15.50 3.40
C GLN A 420 19.20 14.59 2.98
N LEU A 421 19.50 13.56 3.79
CA LEU A 421 20.55 12.58 3.52
C LEU A 421 20.18 11.69 2.34
N THR A 422 18.92 11.26 2.24
CA THR A 422 18.43 10.46 1.10
C THR A 422 18.48 11.26 -0.21
N ARG A 423 18.12 12.56 -0.18
CA ARG A 423 18.28 13.47 -1.34
C ARG A 423 19.75 13.65 -1.73
N GLN A 424 20.66 13.74 -0.75
CA GLN A 424 22.10 13.76 -1.01
C GLN A 424 22.59 12.44 -1.61
N ALA A 425 22.10 11.30 -1.13
CA ALA A 425 22.40 10.00 -1.73
C ALA A 425 21.93 9.90 -3.18
N ALA A 426 20.71 10.38 -3.49
CA ALA A 426 20.16 10.39 -4.83
C ALA A 426 20.98 11.25 -5.83
N SER A 427 21.51 12.38 -5.37
CA SER A 427 22.33 13.30 -6.20
C SER A 427 23.80 12.93 -6.27
N SER A 428 24.30 12.00 -5.43
CA SER A 428 25.72 11.66 -5.33
C SER A 428 26.12 10.49 -6.20
N LEU A 429 27.16 10.63 -7.00
CA LEU A 429 27.79 9.52 -7.74
C LEU A 429 28.79 8.73 -6.89
N PHE A 430 29.44 9.41 -5.95
CA PHE A 430 30.45 8.80 -5.08
C PHE A 430 30.04 8.98 -3.61
N GLY A 431 30.37 7.98 -2.78
CA GLY A 431 30.06 8.03 -1.35
C GLY A 431 28.57 7.92 -0.99
N ARG A 432 27.70 7.58 -1.94
CA ARG A 432 26.25 7.39 -1.75
C ARG A 432 25.92 6.57 -0.52
N HIS A 433 26.63 5.46 -0.33
CA HIS A 433 26.46 4.56 0.81
C HIS A 433 26.62 5.24 2.18
N ILE A 434 27.45 6.29 2.28
CA ILE A 434 27.64 7.05 3.53
C ILE A 434 26.34 7.78 3.87
N PHE A 435 25.72 8.43 2.89
CA PHE A 435 24.46 9.15 3.09
C PHE A 435 23.31 8.17 3.37
N ILE A 436 23.25 7.03 2.68
CA ILE A 436 22.26 5.96 2.91
C ILE A 436 22.37 5.44 4.35
N ASN A 437 23.56 5.04 4.80
CA ASN A 437 23.76 4.52 6.15
C ASN A 437 23.38 5.55 7.23
N GLU A 438 23.69 6.82 7.00
CA GLU A 438 23.35 7.89 7.92
C GLU A 438 21.82 8.18 7.90
N ALA A 439 21.16 8.10 6.73
CA ALA A 439 19.70 8.19 6.62
C ALA A 439 19.01 7.06 7.39
N ILE A 440 19.44 5.81 7.19
CA ILE A 440 18.93 4.65 7.95
C ILE A 440 19.09 4.88 9.46
N ARG A 441 20.25 5.39 9.89
CA ARG A 441 20.46 5.70 11.30
C ARG A 441 19.46 6.75 11.80
N LYS A 442 19.14 7.78 11.01
CA LYS A 442 18.15 8.79 11.35
C LYS A 442 16.73 8.25 11.41
N HIS A 443 16.36 7.33 10.54
CA HIS A 443 15.08 6.62 10.65
C HIS A 443 15.01 5.78 11.94
N ARG A 444 16.06 5.07 12.29
CA ARG A 444 16.15 4.33 13.55
C ARG A 444 16.10 5.27 14.78
N ASP A 445 16.76 6.44 14.73
CA ASP A 445 16.68 7.47 15.76
C ASP A 445 15.23 7.98 15.91
N ALA A 446 14.52 8.23 14.78
CA ALA A 446 13.12 8.64 14.78
C ALA A 446 12.23 7.57 15.42
N ARG A 447 12.38 6.33 15.00
CA ARG A 447 11.64 5.20 15.59
C ARG A 447 11.89 5.08 17.11
N ALA A 448 13.13 5.23 17.55
CA ALA A 448 13.50 5.07 18.95
C ALA A 448 12.90 6.12 19.90
N VAL A 449 12.45 7.28 19.39
CA VAL A 449 11.75 8.28 20.20
C VAL A 449 10.22 8.10 20.18
N MET A 450 9.71 7.19 19.35
CA MET A 450 8.28 6.90 19.23
C MET A 450 7.87 5.61 19.95
N ILE A 451 8.77 4.62 19.99
CA ILE A 451 8.50 3.29 20.53
C ILE A 451 9.70 2.78 21.33
N ASP A 452 9.46 2.03 22.39
CA ASP A 452 10.51 1.31 23.09
C ASP A 452 11.01 0.12 22.24
N ALA A 453 12.27 -0.25 22.42
CA ALA A 453 12.78 -1.47 21.78
C ALA A 453 11.98 -2.66 22.31
N GLN A 454 11.42 -3.46 21.41
CA GLN A 454 10.90 -4.78 21.81
C GLN A 454 12.09 -5.60 22.29
N SER A 455 12.00 -6.10 23.51
CA SER A 455 13.02 -6.93 24.17
C SER A 455 13.16 -8.29 23.50
#